data_af8d3d5614d0511f0e0b40bc9a3a3fbe
#
_entry.id   af8d3d5614d0511f0e0b40bc9a3a3fbe
#
_cell.length_a   1.000
_cell.length_b   1.000
_cell.length_c   1.000
_cell.angle_alpha   90.00
_cell.angle_beta   90.00
_cell.angle_gamma   90.00
#
_symmetry.space_group_name_H-M   'P 1'
#
loop_
_entity.id
_entity.type
_entity.pdbx_description
1 polymer ?
#
loop_
_entity_poly.entity_id
_entity_poly.type
_entity_poly.pdbx_seq_one_letter_code
_entity_poly.pdbx_strand_id
1 'polypeptide(L)' 'MWDVLVTLILMGFGALMVIVVGAIFIAAIFYMQNGGRDD' A
#
# COMPACT_ATOMS: atom_id res chain seq x y z
N MET A 1 24.46 -2.79 -16.57
CA MET A 1 23.17 -3.23 -17.06
C MET A 1 22.31 -3.86 -16.00
N TRP A 2 22.87 -4.80 -15.31
CA TRP A 2 22.15 -5.46 -14.22
C TRP A 2 21.71 -4.47 -13.16
N ASP A 3 22.55 -3.49 -12.89
CA ASP A 3 22.25 -2.51 -11.86
C ASP A 3 20.98 -1.74 -12.17
N VAL A 4 20.82 -1.37 -13.43
CA VAL A 4 19.65 -0.60 -13.83
C VAL A 4 18.39 -1.45 -13.68
N LEU A 5 18.49 -2.71 -14.10
CA LEU A 5 17.36 -3.61 -14.03
C LEU A 5 16.94 -3.85 -12.58
N VAL A 6 17.92 -4.14 -11.73
CA VAL A 6 17.65 -4.40 -10.32
C VAL A 6 17.04 -3.17 -9.66
N THR A 7 17.57 -2.00 -9.98
CA THR A 7 17.06 -0.77 -9.40
C THR A 7 15.62 -0.53 -9.80
N LEU A 8 15.31 -0.79 -11.06
CA LEU A 8 13.95 -0.61 -11.55
C LEU A 8 12.98 -1.56 -10.87
N ILE A 9 13.38 -2.80 -10.71
CA ILE A 9 12.53 -3.79 -10.08
C ILE A 9 12.30 -3.44 -8.62
N LEU A 10 13.37 -3.04 -7.94
CA LEU A 10 13.27 -2.68 -6.54
C LEU A 10 12.36 -1.46 -6.34
N MET A 11 12.50 -0.50 -7.21
CA MET A 11 11.69 0.70 -7.13
C MET A 11 10.21 0.37 -7.34
N GLY A 12 9.93 -0.41 -8.37
CA GLY A 12 8.55 -0.80 -8.64
C GLY A 12 7.95 -1.60 -7.51
N PHE A 13 8.74 -2.50 -6.97
CA PHE A 13 8.28 -3.34 -5.86
C PHE A 13 7.95 -2.49 -4.65
N GLY A 14 8.86 -1.58 -4.31
CA GLY A 14 8.64 -0.70 -3.18
C GLY A 14 7.41 0.16 -3.32
N ALA A 15 7.24 0.72 -4.51
CA ALA A 15 6.08 1.56 -4.77
C ALA A 15 4.79 0.76 -4.64
N LEU A 16 4.79 -0.46 -5.16
CA LEU A 16 3.61 -1.31 -5.07
C LEU A 16 3.28 -1.62 -3.61
N MET A 17 4.30 -1.93 -2.83
CA MET A 17 4.09 -2.24 -1.42
C MET A 17 3.52 -1.05 -0.66
N VAL A 18 4.04 0.13 -0.94
CA VAL A 18 3.56 1.33 -0.29
C VAL A 18 2.09 1.57 -0.62
N ILE A 19 1.72 1.37 -1.88
CA ILE A 19 0.35 1.58 -2.29
C ILE A 19 -0.57 0.59 -1.60
N VAL A 20 -0.16 -0.68 -1.55
CA VAL A 20 -0.98 -1.72 -0.93
C VAL A 20 -1.16 -1.44 0.56
N VAL A 21 -0.06 -1.14 1.23
CA VAL A 21 -0.12 -0.87 2.67
C VAL A 21 -0.97 0.36 2.94
N GLY A 22 -0.80 1.40 2.12
CA GLY A 22 -1.59 2.60 2.28
C GLY A 22 -3.07 2.35 2.08
N ALA A 23 -3.40 1.54 1.09
CA ALA A 23 -4.80 1.22 0.82
C ALA A 23 -5.41 0.47 1.99
N ILE A 24 -4.66 -0.48 2.54
CA ILE A 24 -5.15 -1.25 3.68
C ILE A 24 -5.36 -0.35 4.89
N PHE A 25 -4.44 0.57 5.08
CA PHE A 25 -4.53 1.50 6.20
C PHE A 25 -5.77 2.36 6.10
N ILE A 26 -5.99 2.93 4.92
CA ILE A 26 -7.14 3.78 4.70
C ILE A 26 -8.43 2.98 4.85
N ALA A 27 -8.44 1.78 4.33
CA ALA A 27 -9.62 0.93 4.43
C ALA A 27 -9.94 0.61 5.89
N ALA A 28 -8.90 0.36 6.68
CA ALA A 28 -9.08 0.04 8.09
C ALA A 28 -9.68 1.22 8.84
N ILE A 29 -9.17 2.41 8.57
CA ILE A 29 -9.68 3.60 9.22
C ILE A 29 -11.12 3.84 8.81
N PHE A 30 -11.40 3.69 7.54
CA PHE A 30 -12.74 3.88 7.02
C PHE A 30 -13.71 2.91 7.66
N TYR A 31 -13.27 1.68 7.80
CA TYR A 31 -14.08 0.64 8.39
C TYR A 31 -14.42 0.96 9.84
N MET A 32 -13.43 1.42 10.56
CA MET A 32 -13.62 1.77 11.96
C MET A 32 -14.61 2.92 12.12
N GLN A 33 -14.46 3.91 11.26
CA GLN A 33 -15.33 5.09 11.36
C GLN A 33 -16.76 4.77 11.00
N ASN A 34 -16.95 3.95 9.99
CA ASN A 34 -18.30 3.66 9.54
C ASN A 34 -18.91 2.49 10.28
N GLY A 35 -18.21 1.39 10.29
CA GLY A 35 -18.77 0.18 10.88
C GLY A 35 -18.96 0.30 12.37
N GLY A 36 -18.07 0.99 12.97
CA GLY A 36 -18.12 1.11 14.42
C GLY A 36 -19.43 1.63 14.91
N ARG A 37 -20.08 2.50 14.11
CA ARG A 37 -21.22 3.05 14.58
C ARG A 37 -22.35 2.44 14.25
N ASP A 38 -22.70 1.95 13.79
CA ASP A 38 -23.78 1.36 13.58
C ASP A 38 -24.43 0.84 14.09
N ASP A 39 -24.68 0.79 14.25
CA ASP A 39 -25.25 0.31 14.68
C ASP A 39 -25.69 0.01 14.59
#